data_c2451beeb9ef3afa7c592bf7fc7dce26
#
_entry.id   c2451beeb9ef3afa7c592bf7fc7dce26
#
_cell.length_a   1.000
_cell.length_b   1.000
_cell.length_c   1.000
_cell.angle_alpha   90.00
_cell.angle_beta   90.00
_cell.angle_gamma   90.00
#
_symmetry.space_group_name_H-M   'P 1'
#
loop_
_entity.id
_entity.type
_entity.pdbx_description
1 polymer ?
#
loop_
_entity_poly.entity_id
_entity_poly.type
_entity_poly.pdbx_seq_one_letter_code
_entity_poly.pdbx_strand_id
1 'polypeptide(L)'
;EAASRAIMMADVAGVPLYVVHVSSEDAHEAIRRARQAGQRVWGEPLIQHLTLDESEYFHPDWDHAARRVMSPPFRNKQHQDSLWAGLMSGSLSVVATDHCSFT
;
A
#
# COMPACT_ATOMS: atom_id res chain seq x y z
N GLU A 1 -3.14 -7.47 7.92
CA GLU A 1 -4.27 -8.33 8.32
C GLU A 1 -5.36 -8.39 7.24
N ALA A 2 -5.88 -7.24 6.83
CA ALA A 2 -6.92 -7.21 5.80
C ALA A 2 -6.42 -7.78 4.46
N ALA A 3 -5.19 -7.46 4.08
CA ALA A 3 -4.59 -8.00 2.86
C ALA A 3 -4.41 -9.51 2.94
N SER A 4 -3.96 -10.04 4.06
CA SER A 4 -3.81 -11.49 4.26
C SER A 4 -5.15 -12.21 4.15
N ARG A 5 -6.19 -11.62 4.71
CA ARG A 5 -7.54 -12.17 4.66
C ARG A 5 -8.08 -12.22 3.23
N ALA A 6 -7.93 -11.12 2.50
CA ALA A 6 -8.38 -11.04 1.11
C ALA A 6 -7.63 -12.05 0.23
N ILE A 7 -6.32 -12.19 0.44
CA ILE A 7 -5.50 -13.16 -0.28
C ILE A 7 -5.98 -14.58 -0.03
N MET A 8 -6.26 -14.92 1.22
CA MET A 8 -6.76 -16.25 1.58
C MET A 8 -8.11 -16.52 0.92
N MET A 9 -9.03 -15.57 0.96
CA MET A 9 -10.35 -15.71 0.35
C MET A 9 -10.25 -15.87 -1.17
N ALA A 10 -9.40 -15.10 -1.82
CA ALA A 10 -9.19 -15.21 -3.27
C ALA A 10 -8.61 -16.57 -3.65
N ASP A 11 -7.69 -17.10 -2.85
CA ASP A 11 -7.09 -18.39 -3.08
C ASP A 11 -8.14 -19.51 -3.00
N VAL A 12 -8.98 -19.49 -1.96
CA VAL A 12 -10.07 -20.47 -1.80
C VAL A 12 -11.05 -20.39 -2.96
N ALA A 13 -11.38 -19.19 -3.42
CA ALA A 13 -12.31 -18.99 -4.54
C ALA A 13 -11.67 -19.27 -5.89
N GLY A 14 -10.34 -19.36 -5.98
CA GLY A 14 -9.64 -19.60 -7.23
C GLY A 14 -9.64 -18.42 -8.18
N VAL A 15 -9.71 -17.17 -7.66
CA VAL A 15 -9.77 -15.97 -8.46
C VAL A 15 -8.52 -15.10 -8.25
N PRO A 16 -8.12 -14.29 -9.26
CA PRO A 16 -7.03 -13.33 -9.07
C PRO A 16 -7.46 -12.18 -8.14
N LEU A 17 -6.48 -11.54 -7.51
CA LEU A 17 -6.72 -10.44 -6.57
C LEU A 17 -5.81 -9.26 -6.90
N TYR A 18 -6.39 -8.07 -6.89
CA TYR A 18 -5.66 -6.81 -7.03
C TYR A 18 -5.85 -5.98 -5.77
N VAL A 19 -4.75 -5.72 -5.06
CA VAL A 19 -4.79 -4.98 -3.80
C VAL A 19 -4.39 -3.53 -4.06
N VAL A 20 -5.33 -2.62 -3.83
CA VAL A 20 -5.11 -1.18 -4.03
C VAL A 20 -4.48 -0.55 -2.78
N HIS A 21 -3.92 0.62 -2.93
CA HIS A 21 -3.30 1.47 -1.89
C HIS A 21 -2.52 0.67 -0.83
N VAL A 22 -1.61 -0.16 -1.28
CA VAL A 22 -0.69 -0.88 -0.38
C VAL A 22 0.19 0.14 0.32
N SER A 23 0.11 0.22 1.64
CA SER A 23 0.78 1.25 2.42
C SER A 23 1.67 0.72 3.54
N SER A 24 1.64 -0.58 3.83
CA SER A 24 2.38 -1.17 4.93
C SER A 24 3.29 -2.30 4.48
N GLU A 25 4.34 -2.51 5.26
CA GLU A 25 5.25 -3.64 5.06
C GLU A 25 4.51 -4.97 5.18
N ASP A 26 3.59 -5.08 6.14
CA ASP A 26 2.84 -6.32 6.35
C ASP A 26 1.98 -6.68 5.15
N ALA A 27 1.31 -5.70 4.57
CA ALA A 27 0.50 -5.92 3.37
C ALA A 27 1.38 -6.31 2.18
N HIS A 28 2.51 -5.63 1.99
CA HIS A 28 3.46 -5.97 0.94
C HIS A 28 4.01 -7.39 1.13
N GLU A 29 4.37 -7.76 2.35
CA GLU A 29 4.89 -9.10 2.65
C GLU A 29 3.87 -10.18 2.33
N ALA A 30 2.59 -9.95 2.66
CA ALA A 30 1.53 -10.89 2.33
C ALA A 30 1.40 -11.09 0.82
N ILE A 31 1.47 -10.01 0.05
CA ILE A 31 1.41 -10.06 -1.42
C ILE A 31 2.62 -10.82 -1.96
N ARG A 32 3.81 -10.52 -1.46
CA ARG A 32 5.04 -11.17 -1.91
C ARG A 32 5.00 -12.68 -1.70
N ARG A 33 4.56 -13.13 -0.53
CA ARG A 33 4.44 -14.55 -0.22
C ARG A 33 3.42 -15.25 -1.10
N ALA A 34 2.29 -14.61 -1.35
CA ALA A 34 1.26 -15.17 -2.21
C ALA A 34 1.76 -15.35 -3.64
N ARG A 35 2.47 -14.35 -4.18
CA ARG A 35 3.05 -14.42 -5.52
C ARG A 35 4.10 -15.51 -5.62
N GLN A 36 4.94 -15.68 -4.60
CA GLN A 36 5.95 -16.74 -4.56
C GLN A 36 5.31 -18.14 -4.55
N ALA A 37 4.13 -18.26 -3.95
CA ALA A 37 3.37 -19.50 -3.95
C ALA A 37 2.60 -19.77 -5.25
N GLY A 38 2.72 -18.87 -6.24
CA GLY A 38 2.07 -19.02 -7.53
C GLY A 38 0.66 -18.43 -7.61
N GLN A 39 0.20 -17.76 -6.58
CA GLN A 39 -1.11 -17.13 -6.57
C GLN A 39 -1.08 -15.84 -7.41
N ARG A 40 -2.15 -15.58 -8.14
CA ARG A 40 -2.26 -14.38 -8.99
C ARG A 40 -2.74 -13.20 -8.15
N VAL A 41 -1.80 -12.51 -7.52
CA VAL A 41 -2.04 -11.34 -6.67
C VAL A 41 -1.14 -10.20 -7.14
N TRP A 42 -1.73 -9.01 -7.26
CA TRP A 42 -1.01 -7.78 -7.62
C TRP A 42 -1.24 -6.73 -6.55
N GLY A 43 -0.24 -5.90 -6.31
CA GLY A 43 -0.31 -4.82 -5.35
C GLY A 43 -0.01 -3.48 -6.00
N GLU A 44 -0.72 -2.43 -5.55
CA GLU A 44 -0.60 -1.07 -6.06
C GLU A 44 -0.35 -0.11 -4.90
N PRO A 45 0.89 0.39 -4.71
CA PRO A 45 1.14 1.47 -3.76
C PRO A 45 0.72 2.81 -4.36
N LEU A 46 0.41 3.77 -3.49
CA LEU A 46 0.15 5.14 -3.92
C LEU A 46 1.44 5.95 -3.84
N ILE A 47 1.59 6.92 -4.75
CA ILE A 47 2.75 7.78 -4.75
C ILE A 47 2.88 8.56 -3.44
N GLN A 48 1.77 8.92 -2.81
CA GLN A 48 1.75 9.61 -1.53
C GLN A 48 2.42 8.77 -0.42
N HIS A 49 2.13 7.48 -0.37
CA HIS A 49 2.74 6.59 0.62
C HIS A 49 4.21 6.29 0.33
N LEU A 50 4.64 6.44 -0.91
CA LEU A 50 6.04 6.26 -1.30
C LEU A 50 6.91 7.47 -0.94
N THR A 51 6.33 8.66 -0.85
CA THR A 51 7.06 9.91 -0.71
C THR A 51 6.82 10.63 0.62
N LEU A 52 5.70 10.37 1.29
CA LEU A 52 5.32 11.01 2.55
C LEU A 52 5.18 9.96 3.64
N ASP A 53 5.51 10.33 4.88
CA ASP A 53 5.40 9.43 6.02
C ASP A 53 4.61 10.08 7.17
N GLU A 54 4.51 9.39 8.29
CA GLU A 54 3.71 9.84 9.42
C GLU A 54 4.21 11.14 10.04
N SER A 55 5.45 11.56 9.76
CA SER A 55 5.98 12.83 10.27
C SER A 55 5.17 14.03 9.78
N GLU A 56 4.45 13.90 8.67
CA GLU A 56 3.58 14.95 8.16
C GLU A 56 2.47 15.32 9.14
N TYR A 57 2.03 14.38 9.99
CA TYR A 57 0.98 14.63 10.98
C TYR A 57 1.47 15.46 12.16
N PHE A 58 2.78 15.58 12.33
CA PHE A 58 3.40 16.33 13.42
C PHE A 58 3.95 17.66 12.96
N HIS A 59 3.57 18.11 11.76
CA HIS A 59 3.98 19.41 11.25
C HIS A 59 3.43 20.53 12.14
N PRO A 60 4.24 21.58 12.45
CA PRO A 60 3.78 22.69 13.31
C PRO A 60 2.57 23.44 12.78
N ASP A 61 2.40 23.49 11.47
CA ASP A 61 1.23 24.08 10.84
C ASP A 61 0.10 23.07 10.83
N TRP A 62 -0.96 23.34 11.59
CA TRP A 62 -2.11 22.45 11.67
C TRP A 62 -2.78 22.22 10.31
N ASP A 63 -2.88 23.26 9.49
CA ASP A 63 -3.47 23.13 8.15
C ASP A 63 -2.67 22.16 7.27
N HIS A 64 -1.33 22.23 7.35
CA HIS A 64 -0.47 21.30 6.63
C HIS A 64 -0.75 19.85 7.06
N ALA A 65 -0.77 19.59 8.36
CA ALA A 65 -1.02 18.26 8.89
C ALA A 65 -2.41 17.74 8.50
N ALA A 66 -3.44 18.61 8.61
CA ALA A 66 -4.81 18.26 8.26
C ALA A 66 -4.97 17.86 6.79
N ARG A 67 -4.24 18.54 5.90
CA ARG A 67 -4.30 18.25 4.46
C ARG A 67 -3.65 16.90 4.09
N ARG A 68 -2.89 16.31 5.01
CA ARG A 68 -2.22 15.01 4.80
C ARG A 68 -3.03 13.84 5.30
N VAL A 69 -4.19 14.07 5.92
CA VAL A 69 -5.04 12.99 6.42
C VAL A 69 -5.67 12.26 5.24
N MET A 70 -5.49 10.95 5.20
CA MET A 70 -6.07 10.10 4.16
C MET A 70 -6.19 8.66 4.68
N SER A 71 -6.86 7.82 3.94
CA SER A 71 -6.99 6.38 4.23
C SER A 71 -6.48 5.57 3.04
N PRO A 72 -5.51 4.68 3.23
CA PRO A 72 -4.78 4.39 4.48
C PRO A 72 -3.91 5.58 4.91
N PRO A 73 -3.62 5.72 6.21
CA PRO A 73 -2.79 6.83 6.70
C PRO A 73 -1.32 6.65 6.30
N PHE A 74 -0.56 7.75 6.37
CA PHE A 74 0.89 7.66 6.22
C PHE A 74 1.48 6.91 7.41
N ARG A 75 2.56 6.17 7.14
CA ARG A 75 3.21 5.32 8.14
C ARG A 75 4.66 5.76 8.32
N ASN A 76 5.40 5.09 9.19
CA ASN A 76 6.80 5.42 9.37
C ASN A 76 7.63 5.01 8.14
N LYS A 77 8.88 5.49 8.11
CA LYS A 77 9.75 5.31 6.96
C LYS A 77 10.06 3.84 6.64
N GLN A 78 10.03 2.95 7.62
CA GLN A 78 10.25 1.52 7.40
C GLN A 78 9.26 0.95 6.38
N HIS A 79 8.00 1.33 6.48
CA HIS A 79 6.97 0.89 5.52
C HIS A 79 7.24 1.47 4.14
N GLN A 80 7.66 2.73 4.07
CA GLN A 80 8.00 3.39 2.82
C GLN A 80 9.14 2.66 2.10
N ASP A 81 10.19 2.31 2.84
CA ASP A 81 11.33 1.58 2.28
C ASP A 81 10.90 0.21 1.76
N SER A 82 10.00 -0.47 2.45
CA SER A 82 9.45 -1.75 2.01
C SER A 82 8.69 -1.61 0.68
N LEU A 83 7.90 -0.55 0.51
CA LEU A 83 7.16 -0.31 -0.73
C LEU A 83 8.11 -0.08 -1.91
N TRP A 84 9.17 0.71 -1.72
CA TRP A 84 10.17 0.93 -2.75
C TRP A 84 10.89 -0.38 -3.13
N ALA A 85 11.25 -1.18 -2.13
CA ALA A 85 11.87 -2.48 -2.37
C ALA A 85 10.93 -3.39 -3.18
N GLY A 86 9.62 -3.34 -2.88
CA GLY A 86 8.61 -4.11 -3.60
C GLY A 86 8.51 -3.71 -5.07
N LEU A 87 8.57 -2.41 -5.36
CA LEU A 87 8.55 -1.94 -6.75
C LEU A 87 9.80 -2.35 -7.50
N MET A 88 10.97 -2.26 -6.87
CA MET A 88 12.23 -2.62 -7.49
C MET A 88 12.34 -4.12 -7.78
N SER A 89 11.79 -4.96 -6.90
CA SER A 89 11.84 -6.42 -7.05
C SER A 89 10.71 -6.97 -7.90
N GLY A 90 9.69 -6.18 -8.21
CA GLY A 90 8.52 -6.60 -8.97
C GLY A 90 7.41 -7.23 -8.16
N SER A 91 7.53 -7.32 -6.83
CA SER A 91 6.44 -7.81 -5.99
C SER A 91 5.27 -6.83 -5.90
N LEU A 92 5.53 -5.54 -6.15
CA LEU A 92 4.52 -4.52 -6.38
C LEU A 92 4.65 -4.06 -7.83
N SER A 93 3.55 -3.97 -8.55
CA SER A 93 3.57 -3.90 -10.01
C SER A 93 3.18 -2.55 -10.59
N VAL A 94 2.36 -1.77 -9.86
CA VAL A 94 1.75 -0.55 -10.38
C VAL A 94 1.81 0.53 -9.31
N VAL A 95 2.02 1.78 -9.72
CA VAL A 95 1.94 2.96 -8.83
C VAL A 95 0.75 3.80 -9.27
N ALA A 96 -0.05 4.26 -8.32
CA ALA A 96 -1.22 5.08 -8.60
C ALA A 96 -1.33 6.25 -7.63
N THR A 97 -2.25 7.16 -7.89
CA THR A 97 -2.49 8.33 -7.03
C THR A 97 -3.77 8.21 -6.21
N ASP A 98 -4.70 7.39 -6.64
CA ASP A 98 -6.04 7.30 -6.07
C ASP A 98 -6.69 8.69 -5.98
N HIS A 99 -6.42 9.52 -7.00
CA HIS A 99 -6.90 10.89 -7.03
C HIS A 99 -8.40 10.93 -7.26
N CYS A 100 -9.09 11.75 -6.47
CA CYS A 100 -10.52 11.97 -6.62
C CYS A 100 -10.78 13.46 -6.61
N SER A 101 -11.42 13.97 -7.69
CA SER A 101 -11.79 15.37 -7.79
C SER A 101 -13.19 15.57 -7.25
N PHE A 102 -13.34 16.54 -6.34
CA PHE A 102 -14.62 16.96 -5.82
C PHE A 102 -14.93 18.38 -6.31
N THR A 103 -16.14 18.58 -6.73
CA THR A 103 -16.62 19.90 -7.16
C THR A 103 -17.52 20.54 -6.13
#